data_86db141ff94c50c432d3c55b23e6d09d
#
_entry.id   86db141ff94c50c432d3c55b23e6d09d
#
_cell.length_a   1.000
_cell.length_b   1.000
_cell.length_c   1.000
_cell.angle_alpha   90.00
_cell.angle_beta   90.00
_cell.angle_gamma   90.00
#
_symmetry.space_group_name_H-M   'P 1'
#
loop_
_entity.id
_entity.type
_entity.pdbx_description
1 polymer ?
#
loop_
_entity_poly.entity_id
_entity_poly.type
_entity_poly.pdbx_seq_one_letter_code
_entity_poly.pdbx_strand_id
1 'polypeptide(L)'
;MTGDQLRAKIEELHAKGLHPYYLTVTIGTTNTCAIDDFESIAQVAKDYPDIWIHCDAAYAGAALVLPVYHDLAQHMSLVDSFDMNMHKWLLTNFDASCLYVQKRRDLTDALSITPAYLRNQFSDSGLVTDYRDWQIPLGRRFRSLKIWFVIRTWGVEGLRQHIRSHLRLGETFTDLVRSRSDLFTILVQPRFALTVLAVNPRRKRHHQSGGDENIHGTGTDPRPYELQHLPLGAEEPSSQEVEQANEITKEVYTAIDARKDFFLTASVVGDTYAIRVVSANPLAEEKYVREVFGQLVEEAEKAFQRRGM
;
A
#
# COMPACT_ATOMS: atom_id res chain seq x y z
N MET A 1 -6.26 -6.35 9.57
CA MET A 1 -6.34 -6.98 10.92
C MET A 1 -7.25 -6.13 11.79
N THR A 2 -8.09 -6.75 12.65
CA THR A 2 -8.94 -6.08 13.64
C THR A 2 -8.46 -6.41 15.05
N GLY A 3 -8.91 -5.67 16.05
CA GLY A 3 -8.60 -5.94 17.47
C GLY A 3 -9.02 -7.33 17.91
N ASP A 4 -10.18 -7.81 17.48
CA ASP A 4 -10.65 -9.16 17.83
C ASP A 4 -9.72 -10.25 17.26
N GLN A 5 -9.28 -10.09 16.02
CA GLN A 5 -8.31 -11.00 15.40
C GLN A 5 -6.98 -10.98 16.15
N LEU A 6 -6.52 -9.79 16.56
CA LEU A 6 -5.30 -9.64 17.35
C LEU A 6 -5.43 -10.33 18.71
N ARG A 7 -6.53 -10.07 19.46
CA ARG A 7 -6.77 -10.69 20.75
C ARG A 7 -6.78 -12.21 20.66
N ALA A 8 -7.55 -12.75 19.74
CA ALA A 8 -7.63 -14.20 19.52
C ALA A 8 -6.25 -14.81 19.21
N LYS A 9 -5.44 -14.09 18.42
CA LYS A 9 -4.08 -14.57 18.10
C LYS A 9 -3.12 -14.52 19.27
N ILE A 10 -3.18 -13.49 20.10
CA ILE A 10 -2.37 -13.39 21.31
C ILE A 10 -2.75 -14.50 22.30
N GLU A 11 -4.05 -14.74 22.52
CA GLU A 11 -4.53 -15.81 23.40
C GLU A 11 -4.12 -17.19 22.90
N GLU A 12 -4.20 -17.45 21.57
CA GLU A 12 -3.69 -18.67 20.95
C GLU A 12 -2.18 -18.88 21.23
N LEU A 13 -1.39 -17.82 21.11
CA LEU A 13 0.06 -17.88 21.35
C LEU A 13 0.37 -18.13 22.83
N HIS A 14 -0.32 -17.44 23.74
CA HIS A 14 -0.17 -17.65 25.18
C HIS A 14 -0.54 -19.10 25.58
N ALA A 15 -1.59 -19.68 25.02
CA ALA A 15 -1.97 -21.07 25.26
C ALA A 15 -0.88 -22.07 24.82
N LYS A 16 0.00 -21.66 23.89
CA LYS A 16 1.18 -22.43 23.44
C LYS A 16 2.45 -22.11 24.24
N GLY A 17 2.36 -21.29 25.30
CA GLY A 17 3.50 -20.84 26.09
C GLY A 17 4.41 -19.83 25.38
N LEU A 18 3.91 -19.19 24.30
CA LEU A 18 4.63 -18.16 23.55
C LEU A 18 4.21 -16.76 24.02
N HIS A 19 5.18 -15.86 24.11
CA HIS A 19 4.94 -14.47 24.50
C HIS A 19 5.24 -13.55 23.31
N PRO A 20 4.22 -13.03 22.61
CA PRO A 20 4.45 -12.06 21.54
C PRO A 20 5.03 -10.77 22.12
N TYR A 21 6.08 -10.26 21.50
CA TYR A 21 6.80 -9.05 21.93
C TYR A 21 6.83 -7.97 20.84
N TYR A 22 6.37 -8.28 19.64
CA TYR A 22 6.39 -7.38 18.49
C TYR A 22 5.15 -7.58 17.63
N LEU A 23 4.54 -6.48 17.23
CA LEU A 23 3.36 -6.42 16.35
C LEU A 23 3.63 -5.42 15.23
N THR A 24 3.42 -5.79 13.99
CA THR A 24 3.36 -4.85 12.87
C THR A 24 1.90 -4.56 12.52
N VAL A 25 1.52 -3.30 12.55
CA VAL A 25 0.29 -2.77 11.98
C VAL A 25 0.61 -1.98 10.72
N THR A 26 -0.27 -1.98 9.72
CA THR A 26 0.08 -1.47 8.41
C THR A 26 -0.92 -0.43 7.89
N ILE A 27 -0.40 0.64 7.30
CA ILE A 27 -1.14 1.57 6.45
C ILE A 27 -0.71 1.33 5.00
N GLY A 28 -1.51 0.57 4.26
CA GLY A 28 -1.27 0.30 2.85
C GLY A 28 -0.32 -0.85 2.59
N THR A 29 -0.79 -2.08 2.81
CA THR A 29 -0.04 -3.31 2.51
C THR A 29 0.39 -3.38 1.05
N THR A 30 1.51 -4.06 0.79
CA THR A 30 2.09 -4.15 -0.57
C THR A 30 1.10 -4.68 -1.61
N ASN A 31 0.35 -5.73 -1.30
CA ASN A 31 -0.48 -6.41 -2.29
C ASN A 31 -1.78 -5.70 -2.60
N THR A 32 -2.43 -5.12 -1.59
CA THR A 32 -3.81 -4.65 -1.68
C THR A 32 -4.03 -3.23 -1.17
N CYS A 33 -3.00 -2.58 -0.64
CA CYS A 33 -3.12 -1.34 0.13
C CYS A 33 -4.13 -1.43 1.30
N ALA A 34 -4.31 -2.62 1.89
CA ALA A 34 -5.12 -2.78 3.07
C ALA A 34 -4.57 -1.95 4.24
N ILE A 35 -5.48 -1.50 5.08
CA ILE A 35 -5.18 -0.73 6.29
C ILE A 35 -5.71 -1.54 7.47
N ASP A 36 -4.92 -1.68 8.51
CA ASP A 36 -5.33 -2.32 9.74
C ASP A 36 -6.23 -1.39 10.56
N ASP A 37 -7.13 -1.97 11.34
CA ASP A 37 -8.06 -1.23 12.20
C ASP A 37 -7.33 -0.76 13.47
N PHE A 38 -6.69 0.41 13.36
CA PHE A 38 -5.89 0.98 14.45
C PHE A 38 -6.69 1.25 15.71
N GLU A 39 -7.97 1.63 15.60
CA GLU A 39 -8.80 1.93 16.75
C GLU A 39 -9.06 0.68 17.60
N SER A 40 -9.52 -0.41 16.97
CA SER A 40 -9.79 -1.66 17.67
C SER A 40 -8.50 -2.32 18.17
N ILE A 41 -7.41 -2.25 17.40
CA ILE A 41 -6.09 -2.75 17.80
C ILE A 41 -5.56 -2.00 19.03
N ALA A 42 -5.72 -0.67 19.05
CA ALA A 42 -5.33 0.17 20.15
C ALA A 42 -6.02 -0.19 21.47
N GLN A 43 -7.29 -0.60 21.39
CA GLN A 43 -8.04 -1.06 22.56
C GLN A 43 -7.44 -2.35 23.15
N VAL A 44 -7.08 -3.29 22.28
CA VAL A 44 -6.46 -4.56 22.68
C VAL A 44 -5.04 -4.34 23.21
N ALA A 45 -4.26 -3.49 22.55
CA ALA A 45 -2.88 -3.21 22.92
C ALA A 45 -2.71 -2.72 24.36
N LYS A 46 -3.70 -2.05 24.93
CA LYS A 46 -3.69 -1.61 26.34
C LYS A 46 -3.58 -2.77 27.34
N ASP A 47 -4.08 -3.94 26.98
CA ASP A 47 -4.01 -5.15 27.80
C ASP A 47 -2.66 -5.86 27.70
N TYR A 48 -1.83 -5.47 26.73
CA TYR A 48 -0.53 -6.10 26.42
C TYR A 48 0.58 -5.04 26.24
N PRO A 49 0.93 -4.30 27.30
CA PRO A 49 1.84 -3.15 27.22
C PRO A 49 3.29 -3.51 26.88
N ASP A 50 3.65 -4.78 26.94
CA ASP A 50 5.00 -5.27 26.66
C ASP A 50 5.22 -5.56 25.16
N ILE A 51 4.17 -5.46 24.34
CA ILE A 51 4.29 -5.65 22.89
C ILE A 51 4.72 -4.33 22.24
N TRP A 52 5.87 -4.36 21.58
CA TRP A 52 6.30 -3.25 20.71
C TRP A 52 5.43 -3.20 19.47
N ILE A 53 4.76 -2.08 19.23
CA ILE A 53 3.89 -1.88 18.07
C ILE A 53 4.62 -1.03 17.04
N HIS A 54 4.85 -1.58 15.88
CA HIS A 54 5.43 -0.90 14.73
C HIS A 54 4.36 -0.64 13.65
N CYS A 55 4.29 0.59 13.16
CA CYS A 55 3.45 0.92 12.01
C CYS A 55 4.28 0.94 10.73
N ASP A 56 4.05 -0.04 9.87
CA ASP A 56 4.56 -0.04 8.49
C ASP A 56 3.63 0.82 7.61
N ALA A 57 4.10 2.00 7.27
CA ALA A 57 3.46 2.89 6.30
C ALA A 57 4.39 3.16 5.11
N ALA A 58 5.22 2.18 4.77
CA ALA A 58 6.30 2.30 3.79
C ALA A 58 5.86 2.92 2.46
N TYR A 59 4.65 2.60 1.98
CA TYR A 59 4.09 3.19 0.76
C TYR A 59 3.08 4.29 1.06
N ALA A 60 2.00 3.96 1.75
CA ALA A 60 0.87 4.87 1.92
C ALA A 60 1.12 5.97 2.97
N GLY A 61 2.19 5.86 3.78
CA GLY A 61 2.61 6.95 4.67
C GLY A 61 2.87 8.28 3.95
N ALA A 62 3.24 8.23 2.66
CA ALA A 62 3.36 9.41 1.82
C ALA A 62 2.04 10.19 1.66
N ALA A 63 0.90 9.51 1.68
CA ALA A 63 -0.41 10.13 1.56
C ALA A 63 -0.79 10.98 2.77
N LEU A 64 -0.16 10.76 3.93
CA LEU A 64 -0.38 11.56 5.14
C LEU A 64 -0.02 13.04 5.00
N VAL A 65 0.66 13.43 3.91
CA VAL A 65 0.86 14.84 3.56
C VAL A 65 -0.47 15.54 3.24
N LEU A 66 -1.50 14.78 2.85
CA LEU A 66 -2.84 15.28 2.55
C LEU A 66 -3.71 15.31 3.81
N PRO A 67 -4.34 16.45 4.13
CA PRO A 67 -5.22 16.55 5.30
C PRO A 67 -6.32 15.50 5.36
N VAL A 68 -6.85 15.08 4.21
CA VAL A 68 -7.92 14.06 4.11
C VAL A 68 -7.52 12.70 4.69
N TYR A 69 -6.23 12.43 4.83
CA TYR A 69 -5.70 11.19 5.42
C TYR A 69 -5.17 11.36 6.84
N HIS A 70 -5.32 12.54 7.45
CA HIS A 70 -4.83 12.76 8.83
C HIS A 70 -5.54 11.87 9.85
N ASP A 71 -6.77 11.43 9.57
CA ASP A 71 -7.49 10.50 10.44
C ASP A 71 -6.75 9.16 10.59
N LEU A 72 -6.02 8.72 9.57
CA LEU A 72 -5.16 7.54 9.66
C LEU A 72 -4.02 7.70 10.68
N ALA A 73 -3.68 8.94 11.02
CA ALA A 73 -2.62 9.25 11.98
C ALA A 73 -3.14 9.48 13.41
N GLN A 74 -4.45 9.47 13.65
CA GLN A 74 -5.02 9.76 14.98
C GLN A 74 -4.51 8.82 16.08
N HIS A 75 -4.23 7.58 15.71
CA HIS A 75 -3.76 6.56 16.65
C HIS A 75 -2.25 6.36 16.66
N MET A 76 -1.47 7.23 16.02
CA MET A 76 0.00 7.13 15.98
C MET A 76 0.66 7.24 17.36
N SER A 77 -0.02 7.81 18.35
CA SER A 77 0.46 7.84 19.74
C SER A 77 0.50 6.45 20.40
N LEU A 78 -0.11 5.44 19.77
CA LEU A 78 -0.20 4.07 20.27
C LEU A 78 0.89 3.16 19.71
N VAL A 79 1.61 3.60 18.67
CA VAL A 79 2.69 2.82 18.09
C VAL A 79 4.03 3.28 18.65
N ASP A 80 4.93 2.36 18.94
CA ASP A 80 6.28 2.66 19.44
C ASP A 80 7.20 3.13 18.34
N SER A 81 6.96 2.64 17.11
CA SER A 81 7.71 3.06 15.93
C SER A 81 6.84 3.12 14.67
N PHE A 82 7.23 3.99 13.76
CA PHE A 82 6.56 4.22 12.47
C PHE A 82 7.63 4.35 11.38
N ASP A 83 7.40 3.73 10.22
CA ASP A 83 8.27 3.96 9.08
C ASP A 83 7.52 4.39 7.83
N MET A 84 8.21 5.16 6.97
CA MET A 84 7.77 5.40 5.60
C MET A 84 8.95 5.51 4.64
N ASN A 85 8.74 5.05 3.41
CA ASN A 85 9.75 5.09 2.37
C ASN A 85 9.60 6.32 1.48
N MET A 86 10.44 7.32 1.72
CA MET A 86 10.48 8.55 0.92
C MET A 86 10.77 8.25 -0.57
N HIS A 87 11.48 7.15 -0.85
CA HIS A 87 11.82 6.72 -2.20
C HIS A 87 10.71 5.96 -2.93
N LYS A 88 9.59 5.63 -2.29
CA LYS A 88 8.44 5.01 -2.95
C LYS A 88 7.53 6.04 -3.61
N TRP A 89 6.99 6.96 -2.85
CA TRP A 89 5.97 7.87 -3.36
C TRP A 89 6.24 9.36 -3.08
N LEU A 90 7.36 9.73 -2.46
CA LEU A 90 7.72 11.11 -2.13
C LEU A 90 8.96 11.63 -2.88
N LEU A 91 9.09 11.26 -4.17
CA LEU A 91 10.04 11.87 -5.11
C LEU A 91 11.53 11.75 -4.73
N THR A 92 11.86 11.04 -3.66
CA THR A 92 13.24 10.79 -3.28
C THR A 92 13.77 9.59 -4.04
N ASN A 93 14.90 9.72 -4.72
CA ASN A 93 15.49 8.59 -5.43
C ASN A 93 15.94 7.47 -4.45
N PHE A 94 15.92 6.25 -4.91
CA PHE A 94 16.26 5.05 -4.14
C PHE A 94 17.69 5.14 -3.57
N ASP A 95 17.96 4.86 -2.30
CA ASP A 95 17.04 4.46 -1.26
C ASP A 95 16.95 5.54 -0.15
N ALA A 96 15.78 5.74 0.43
CA ALA A 96 15.58 6.57 1.61
C ALA A 96 14.30 6.14 2.34
N SER A 97 14.48 5.56 3.53
CA SER A 97 13.42 5.23 4.46
C SER A 97 13.58 6.04 5.74
N CYS A 98 12.49 6.54 6.28
CA CYS A 98 12.48 7.27 7.56
C CYS A 98 11.83 6.38 8.62
N LEU A 99 12.57 6.12 9.70
CA LEU A 99 12.07 5.47 10.90
C LEU A 99 11.89 6.54 11.98
N TYR A 100 10.71 6.57 12.57
CA TYR A 100 10.39 7.39 13.74
C TYR A 100 10.13 6.47 14.92
N VAL A 101 10.61 6.86 16.09
CA VAL A 101 10.38 6.15 17.36
C VAL A 101 9.85 7.10 18.40
N GLN A 102 8.95 6.65 19.26
CA GLN A 102 8.41 7.50 20.32
C GLN A 102 9.49 7.92 21.32
N LYS A 103 10.31 6.97 21.75
CA LYS A 103 11.36 7.19 22.73
C LYS A 103 12.72 6.86 22.12
N ARG A 104 13.54 7.89 21.93
CA ARG A 104 14.91 7.73 21.40
C ARG A 104 15.73 6.69 22.18
N ARG A 105 15.55 6.65 23.50
CA ARG A 105 16.34 5.76 24.38
C ARG A 105 16.10 4.29 24.06
N ASP A 106 14.88 3.89 23.75
CA ASP A 106 14.58 2.49 23.45
C ASP A 106 15.45 1.98 22.29
N LEU A 107 15.68 2.83 21.29
CA LEU A 107 16.52 2.50 20.14
C LEU A 107 18.02 2.55 20.51
N THR A 108 18.45 3.63 21.19
CA THR A 108 19.88 3.82 21.51
C THR A 108 20.37 2.83 22.56
N ASP A 109 19.56 2.49 23.54
CA ASP A 109 19.93 1.51 24.59
C ASP A 109 20.06 0.10 24.00
N ALA A 110 19.24 -0.23 22.97
CA ALA A 110 19.32 -1.51 22.30
C ALA A 110 20.48 -1.65 21.31
N LEU A 111 20.90 -0.55 20.66
CA LEU A 111 21.85 -0.57 19.54
C LEU A 111 23.22 0.02 19.88
N SER A 112 23.36 0.72 21.02
CA SER A 112 24.59 1.38 21.39
C SER A 112 25.71 0.37 21.69
N ILE A 113 26.84 0.58 21.04
CA ILE A 113 28.10 -0.15 21.32
C ILE A 113 29.17 0.89 21.63
N THR A 114 29.74 0.83 22.84
CA THR A 114 30.75 1.78 23.33
C THR A 114 32.10 1.14 23.62
N PRO A 115 32.77 0.50 22.63
CA PRO A 115 34.14 0.04 22.84
C PRO A 115 35.08 1.24 23.01
N ALA A 116 36.21 1.02 23.68
CA ALA A 116 37.15 2.07 24.07
C ALA A 116 37.63 2.93 22.89
N TYR A 117 37.81 2.33 21.71
CA TYR A 117 38.27 3.06 20.49
C TYR A 117 37.23 3.95 19.83
N LEU A 118 35.95 3.85 20.20
CA LEU A 118 34.86 4.68 19.71
C LEU A 118 34.48 5.80 20.69
N ARG A 119 35.05 5.80 21.90
CA ARG A 119 34.77 6.83 22.90
C ARG A 119 35.45 8.15 22.53
N ASN A 120 34.71 9.24 22.72
CA ASN A 120 35.26 10.58 22.64
C ASN A 120 34.53 11.48 23.65
N GLN A 121 35.23 12.52 24.11
CA GLN A 121 34.73 13.40 25.17
C GLN A 121 33.39 14.07 24.83
N PHE A 122 33.07 14.28 23.56
CA PHE A 122 31.84 14.94 23.15
C PHE A 122 30.64 13.99 23.21
N SER A 123 30.80 12.74 22.78
CA SER A 123 29.78 11.71 22.92
C SER A 123 29.55 11.33 24.37
N ASP A 124 30.63 11.14 25.13
CA ASP A 124 30.58 10.76 26.56
C ASP A 124 29.93 11.86 27.43
N SER A 125 30.10 13.14 27.07
CA SER A 125 29.45 14.27 27.76
C SER A 125 27.98 14.47 27.35
N GLY A 126 27.47 13.77 26.35
CA GLY A 126 26.11 13.96 25.84
C GLY A 126 25.88 15.25 25.07
N LEU A 127 26.94 16.00 24.73
CA LEU A 127 26.85 17.25 24.00
C LEU A 127 26.50 17.08 22.53
N VAL A 128 26.74 15.90 21.98
CA VAL A 128 26.43 15.56 20.59
C VAL A 128 25.61 14.27 20.50
N THR A 129 24.74 14.19 19.50
CA THR A 129 24.05 12.97 19.16
C THR A 129 24.95 12.13 18.25
N ASP A 130 25.34 10.96 18.69
CA ASP A 130 26.10 10.01 17.86
C ASP A 130 25.11 9.08 17.15
N TYR A 131 24.99 9.21 15.82
CA TYR A 131 24.04 8.43 15.03
C TYR A 131 24.44 6.94 14.87
N ARG A 132 25.66 6.54 15.26
CA ARG A 132 26.04 5.13 15.31
C ARG A 132 25.17 4.35 16.31
N ASP A 133 24.72 5.01 17.39
CA ASP A 133 23.89 4.41 18.43
C ASP A 133 22.42 4.23 18.01
N TRP A 134 22.05 4.68 16.81
CA TRP A 134 20.70 4.60 16.26
C TRP A 134 20.50 3.47 15.24
N GLN A 135 21.52 2.67 15.00
CA GLN A 135 21.55 1.66 13.94
C GLN A 135 22.56 0.56 14.25
N ILE A 136 22.45 -0.57 13.54
CA ILE A 136 23.41 -1.67 13.66
C ILE A 136 24.78 -1.31 13.07
N PRO A 137 24.89 -0.76 11.81
CA PRO A 137 26.19 -0.38 11.26
C PRO A 137 26.74 0.89 11.89
N LEU A 138 28.05 0.97 12.07
CA LEU A 138 28.74 2.15 12.63
C LEU A 138 28.64 3.39 11.76
N GLY A 139 28.59 3.22 10.44
CA GLY A 139 28.50 4.33 9.48
C GLY A 139 27.41 4.10 8.45
N ARG A 140 26.91 5.18 7.86
CA ARG A 140 25.91 5.13 6.80
C ARG A 140 26.03 6.32 5.84
N ARG A 141 25.38 6.19 4.69
CA ARG A 141 25.28 7.30 3.72
C ARG A 141 24.42 8.46 4.29
N PHE A 142 24.77 9.68 3.92
CA PHE A 142 24.02 10.88 4.30
C PHE A 142 22.73 11.03 3.46
N ARG A 143 21.77 10.13 3.67
CA ARG A 143 20.50 10.10 2.92
C ARG A 143 19.59 11.29 3.19
N SER A 144 19.69 11.91 4.35
CA SER A 144 18.89 13.08 4.72
C SER A 144 19.11 14.27 3.79
N LEU A 145 20.30 14.40 3.15
CA LEU A 145 20.55 15.48 2.23
C LEU A 145 19.62 15.44 1.01
N LYS A 146 19.41 14.29 0.40
CA LYS A 146 18.50 14.16 -0.76
C LYS A 146 17.03 14.36 -0.36
N ILE A 147 16.64 13.93 0.84
CA ILE A 147 15.31 14.21 1.41
C ILE A 147 15.13 15.71 1.58
N TRP A 148 16.14 16.40 2.13
CA TRP A 148 16.11 17.85 2.31
C TRP A 148 15.95 18.59 0.96
N PHE A 149 16.67 18.19 -0.07
CA PHE A 149 16.52 18.76 -1.42
C PHE A 149 15.11 18.59 -1.96
N VAL A 150 14.52 17.40 -1.84
CA VAL A 150 13.14 17.15 -2.28
C VAL A 150 12.15 18.06 -1.54
N ILE A 151 12.23 18.09 -0.21
CA ILE A 151 11.33 18.92 0.61
C ILE A 151 11.51 20.41 0.27
N ARG A 152 12.75 20.90 0.08
CA ARG A 152 13.03 22.29 -0.27
C ARG A 152 12.56 22.67 -1.67
N THR A 153 12.65 21.74 -2.62
CA THR A 153 12.26 21.97 -4.02
C THR A 153 10.74 21.98 -4.18
N TRP A 154 10.07 21.03 -3.59
CA TRP A 154 8.62 20.83 -3.80
C TRP A 154 7.76 21.51 -2.74
N GLY A 155 8.26 21.62 -1.53
CA GLY A 155 7.47 22.10 -0.39
C GLY A 155 6.29 21.19 -0.09
N VAL A 156 5.51 21.55 0.92
CA VAL A 156 4.33 20.78 1.32
C VAL A 156 3.28 20.75 0.19
N GLU A 157 3.04 21.91 -0.44
CA GLU A 157 1.98 22.01 -1.45
C GLU A 157 2.34 21.28 -2.76
N GLY A 158 3.61 21.32 -3.17
CA GLY A 158 4.08 20.55 -4.31
C GLY A 158 3.94 19.03 -4.07
N LEU A 159 4.29 18.56 -2.87
CA LEU A 159 4.11 17.15 -2.51
C LEU A 159 2.63 16.77 -2.44
N ARG A 160 1.76 17.63 -1.90
CA ARG A 160 0.31 17.42 -1.92
C ARG A 160 -0.25 17.32 -3.33
N GLN A 161 0.16 18.22 -4.21
CA GLN A 161 -0.27 18.21 -5.60
C GLN A 161 0.18 16.93 -6.32
N HIS A 162 1.42 16.50 -6.07
CA HIS A 162 1.97 15.26 -6.59
C HIS A 162 1.11 14.04 -6.17
N ILE A 163 0.82 13.89 -4.88
CA ILE A 163 -0.01 12.78 -4.38
C ILE A 163 -1.44 12.85 -4.96
N ARG A 164 -2.07 14.04 -4.94
CA ARG A 164 -3.42 14.21 -5.51
C ARG A 164 -3.49 13.85 -7.00
N SER A 165 -2.46 14.19 -7.78
CA SER A 165 -2.43 13.84 -9.21
C SER A 165 -2.40 12.33 -9.42
N HIS A 166 -1.62 11.59 -8.63
CA HIS A 166 -1.57 10.14 -8.72
C HIS A 166 -2.85 9.47 -8.24
N LEU A 167 -3.49 10.00 -7.19
CA LEU A 167 -4.80 9.51 -6.75
C LEU A 167 -5.83 9.62 -7.89
N ARG A 168 -5.90 10.77 -8.58
CA ARG A 168 -6.78 10.95 -9.73
C ARG A 168 -6.47 9.99 -10.88
N LEU A 169 -5.19 9.73 -11.17
CA LEU A 169 -4.81 8.73 -12.17
C LEU A 169 -5.26 7.33 -11.78
N GLY A 170 -5.16 6.97 -10.49
CA GLY A 170 -5.67 5.71 -9.96
C GLY A 170 -7.20 5.60 -10.08
N GLU A 171 -7.93 6.68 -9.79
CA GLU A 171 -9.38 6.77 -9.99
C GLU A 171 -9.74 6.58 -11.46
N THR A 172 -9.08 7.31 -12.38
CA THR A 172 -9.28 7.17 -13.83
C THR A 172 -9.06 5.70 -14.26
N PHE A 173 -8.01 5.05 -13.80
CA PHE A 173 -7.77 3.64 -14.12
C PHE A 173 -8.88 2.74 -13.58
N THR A 174 -9.30 2.95 -12.35
CA THR A 174 -10.39 2.20 -11.71
C THR A 174 -11.69 2.31 -12.50
N ASP A 175 -12.04 3.51 -12.96
CA ASP A 175 -13.26 3.75 -13.73
C ASP A 175 -13.19 3.10 -15.12
N LEU A 176 -12.03 3.12 -15.76
CA LEU A 176 -11.79 2.37 -16.99
C LEU A 176 -12.00 0.87 -16.79
N VAL A 177 -11.46 0.29 -15.70
CA VAL A 177 -11.67 -1.13 -15.37
C VAL A 177 -13.15 -1.42 -15.12
N ARG A 178 -13.86 -0.57 -14.39
CA ARG A 178 -15.30 -0.71 -14.13
C ARG A 178 -16.15 -0.66 -15.41
N SER A 179 -15.75 0.19 -16.38
CA SER A 179 -16.44 0.28 -17.68
C SER A 179 -16.36 -1.00 -18.50
N ARG A 180 -15.43 -1.91 -18.16
CA ARG A 180 -15.26 -3.23 -18.79
C ARG A 180 -15.38 -4.35 -17.74
N SER A 181 -16.43 -4.27 -16.92
CA SER A 181 -16.80 -5.33 -15.95
C SER A 181 -17.15 -6.67 -16.61
N ASP A 182 -17.39 -6.67 -17.91
CA ASP A 182 -17.47 -7.86 -18.75
C ASP A 182 -16.14 -8.62 -18.86
N LEU A 183 -15.02 -7.91 -18.80
CA LEU A 183 -13.66 -8.47 -18.92
C LEU A 183 -12.94 -8.59 -17.59
N PHE A 184 -13.17 -7.67 -16.65
CA PHE A 184 -12.37 -7.53 -15.43
C PHE A 184 -13.21 -7.50 -14.16
N THR A 185 -12.65 -8.06 -13.10
CA THR A 185 -13.16 -7.95 -11.74
C THR A 185 -12.12 -7.23 -10.88
N ILE A 186 -12.53 -6.19 -10.15
CA ILE A 186 -11.71 -5.54 -9.13
C ILE A 186 -11.82 -6.38 -7.85
N LEU A 187 -10.70 -6.92 -7.37
CA LEU A 187 -10.68 -7.89 -6.27
C LEU A 187 -10.76 -7.27 -4.89
N VAL A 188 -10.26 -6.05 -4.74
CA VAL A 188 -10.26 -5.30 -3.49
C VAL A 188 -10.56 -3.84 -3.78
N GLN A 189 -11.09 -3.13 -2.80
CA GLN A 189 -11.36 -1.70 -2.95
C GLN A 189 -10.07 -0.96 -3.32
N PRO A 190 -10.03 -0.23 -4.46
CA PRO A 190 -8.88 0.55 -4.88
C PRO A 190 -8.54 1.63 -3.86
N ARG A 191 -7.25 1.77 -3.56
CA ARG A 191 -6.73 2.75 -2.58
C ARG A 191 -5.34 3.22 -2.98
N PHE A 192 -4.99 4.45 -2.63
CA PHE A 192 -3.65 5.00 -2.80
C PHE A 192 -3.07 4.79 -4.20
N ALA A 193 -3.89 5.06 -5.23
CA ALA A 193 -3.53 4.88 -6.63
C ALA A 193 -3.19 3.43 -7.04
N LEU A 194 -3.58 2.44 -6.22
CA LEU A 194 -3.47 1.01 -6.53
C LEU A 194 -4.85 0.44 -6.90
N THR A 195 -4.91 -0.25 -8.03
CA THR A 195 -6.03 -1.12 -8.43
C THR A 195 -5.53 -2.54 -8.58
N VAL A 196 -6.25 -3.48 -7.99
CA VAL A 196 -5.97 -4.93 -8.04
C VAL A 196 -7.11 -5.62 -8.76
N LEU A 197 -6.81 -6.26 -9.87
CA LEU A 197 -7.81 -6.82 -10.76
C LEU A 197 -7.45 -8.23 -11.25
N ALA A 198 -8.49 -8.99 -11.63
CA ALA A 198 -8.37 -10.25 -12.35
C ALA A 198 -9.27 -10.22 -13.59
N VAL A 199 -9.00 -11.11 -14.53
CA VAL A 199 -9.89 -11.31 -15.68
C VAL A 199 -11.14 -12.05 -15.23
N ASN A 200 -12.31 -11.56 -15.64
CA ASN A 200 -13.60 -12.14 -15.28
C ASN A 200 -13.93 -13.33 -16.20
N PRO A 201 -13.96 -14.59 -15.72
CA PRO A 201 -14.24 -15.75 -16.54
C PRO A 201 -15.71 -15.83 -16.98
N ARG A 202 -16.62 -15.15 -16.28
CA ARG A 202 -18.07 -15.08 -16.57
C ARG A 202 -18.39 -13.98 -17.57
N ARG A 203 -17.70 -13.91 -18.71
CA ARG A 203 -17.96 -12.87 -19.72
C ARG A 203 -19.45 -12.79 -20.07
N LYS A 204 -20.15 -11.77 -19.56
CA LYS A 204 -21.52 -11.45 -20.02
C LYS A 204 -21.40 -10.80 -21.39
N ARG A 205 -21.93 -11.43 -22.45
CA ARG A 205 -22.04 -10.78 -23.76
C ARG A 205 -22.81 -9.47 -23.56
N HIS A 206 -22.17 -8.35 -23.85
CA HIS A 206 -22.83 -7.05 -23.88
C HIS A 206 -23.93 -7.08 -24.93
N HIS A 207 -25.19 -7.23 -24.49
CA HIS A 207 -26.29 -6.73 -25.29
C HIS A 207 -26.22 -5.20 -25.19
N GLN A 208 -26.01 -4.54 -26.32
CA GLN A 208 -26.18 -3.09 -26.48
C GLN A 208 -27.64 -2.75 -26.16
N SER A 209 -27.96 -2.50 -24.92
CA SER A 209 -29.17 -1.79 -24.52
C SER A 209 -28.71 -0.39 -24.11
N GLY A 210 -29.00 0.56 -25.00
CA GLY A 210 -28.83 1.98 -24.71
C GLY A 210 -29.69 2.35 -23.50
N GLY A 211 -29.07 3.00 -22.56
CA GLY A 211 -29.67 3.56 -21.38
C GLY A 211 -28.62 4.43 -20.72
N ASP A 212 -28.63 5.74 -21.09
CA ASP A 212 -27.92 6.78 -20.37
C ASP A 212 -28.43 6.83 -18.93
N GLU A 213 -27.64 6.34 -17.98
CA GLU A 213 -27.76 6.80 -16.60
C GLU A 213 -26.55 7.70 -16.28
N ASN A 214 -26.83 9.00 -16.37
CA ASN A 214 -25.99 10.09 -15.90
C ASN A 214 -25.66 9.90 -14.41
N ILE A 215 -24.44 9.44 -14.11
CA ILE A 215 -23.84 9.60 -12.79
C ILE A 215 -22.74 10.66 -12.92
N HIS A 216 -23.14 11.90 -13.08
CA HIS A 216 -22.30 13.05 -12.79
C HIS A 216 -22.33 13.32 -11.28
N GLY A 217 -21.42 12.67 -10.55
CA GLY A 217 -21.03 13.10 -9.23
C GLY A 217 -19.86 14.08 -9.33
N THR A 218 -20.16 15.37 -9.47
CA THR A 218 -19.20 16.44 -9.18
C THR A 218 -19.00 16.49 -7.67
N GLY A 219 -18.02 15.77 -7.14
CA GLY A 219 -17.70 15.73 -5.73
C GLY A 219 -16.21 15.94 -5.51
N THR A 220 -15.80 17.18 -5.27
CA THR A 220 -14.51 17.57 -4.71
C THR A 220 -14.49 17.28 -3.20
N ASP A 221 -14.53 16.01 -2.79
CA ASP A 221 -14.16 15.58 -1.44
C ASP A 221 -14.05 14.05 -1.38
N PRO A 222 -12.86 13.48 -1.27
CA PRO A 222 -12.74 12.05 -0.95
C PRO A 222 -13.06 11.86 0.53
N ARG A 223 -14.31 11.52 0.84
CA ARG A 223 -14.73 11.19 2.20
C ARG A 223 -13.92 10.02 2.77
N PRO A 224 -13.63 10.03 4.08
CA PRO A 224 -12.93 8.96 4.73
C PRO A 224 -13.74 7.65 4.61
N TYR A 225 -13.03 6.63 4.31
CA TYR A 225 -13.39 5.25 4.03
C TYR A 225 -14.53 4.70 4.87
N GLU A 226 -15.75 4.71 4.36
CA GLU A 226 -16.75 3.72 4.74
C GLU A 226 -16.38 2.40 4.04
N LEU A 227 -16.30 1.34 4.81
CA LEU A 227 -16.19 -0.05 4.33
C LEU A 227 -17.43 -0.36 3.47
N GLN A 228 -17.39 0.02 2.19
CA GLN A 228 -18.37 -0.49 1.24
C GLN A 228 -17.99 -1.94 0.96
N HIS A 229 -18.73 -2.84 1.56
CA HIS A 229 -18.75 -4.24 1.21
C HIS A 229 -19.00 -4.36 -0.31
N LEU A 230 -18.36 -5.34 -0.96
CA LEU A 230 -18.76 -5.83 -2.27
C LEU A 230 -20.28 -5.96 -2.31
N PRO A 231 -20.96 -5.68 -3.42
CA PRO A 231 -22.41 -5.72 -3.48
C PRO A 231 -22.90 -7.05 -2.92
N LEU A 232 -23.67 -6.97 -1.84
CA LEU A 232 -24.37 -8.10 -1.22
C LEU A 232 -25.28 -8.72 -2.28
N GLY A 233 -24.94 -9.91 -2.78
CA GLY A 233 -25.75 -10.64 -3.74
C GLY A 233 -24.99 -11.29 -4.91
N ALA A 234 -23.69 -11.10 -5.06
CA ALA A 234 -22.92 -11.89 -6.03
C ALA A 234 -22.65 -13.28 -5.42
N GLU A 235 -23.07 -14.35 -6.12
CA GLU A 235 -22.69 -15.71 -5.76
C GLU A 235 -21.16 -15.82 -5.74
N GLU A 236 -20.61 -16.42 -4.69
CA GLU A 236 -19.17 -16.68 -4.63
C GLU A 236 -18.76 -17.52 -5.83
N PRO A 237 -17.64 -17.19 -6.50
CA PRO A 237 -17.19 -17.95 -7.65
C PRO A 237 -16.85 -19.38 -7.22
N SER A 238 -17.24 -20.35 -8.03
CA SER A 238 -16.85 -21.76 -7.83
C SER A 238 -15.33 -21.91 -7.95
N SER A 239 -14.77 -22.96 -7.34
CA SER A 239 -13.33 -23.26 -7.45
C SER A 239 -12.86 -23.38 -8.90
N GLN A 240 -13.70 -23.91 -9.78
CA GLN A 240 -13.39 -24.02 -11.21
C GLN A 240 -13.34 -22.65 -11.91
N GLU A 241 -14.21 -21.71 -11.53
CA GLU A 241 -14.20 -20.34 -12.05
C GLU A 241 -12.98 -19.56 -11.56
N VAL A 242 -12.58 -19.77 -10.31
CA VAL A 242 -11.35 -19.17 -9.76
C VAL A 242 -10.12 -19.69 -10.51
N GLU A 243 -10.04 -20.99 -10.76
CA GLU A 243 -8.94 -21.60 -11.53
C GLU A 243 -8.89 -21.03 -12.95
N GLN A 244 -10.04 -20.97 -13.64
CA GLN A 244 -10.12 -20.39 -14.98
C GLN A 244 -9.74 -18.91 -15.00
N ALA A 245 -10.20 -18.12 -14.03
CA ALA A 245 -9.80 -16.72 -13.88
C ALA A 245 -8.28 -16.60 -13.71
N ASN A 246 -7.68 -17.45 -12.89
CA ASN A 246 -6.25 -17.47 -12.62
C ASN A 246 -5.43 -17.74 -13.89
N GLU A 247 -5.84 -18.75 -14.68
CA GLU A 247 -5.17 -19.08 -15.93
C GLU A 247 -5.21 -17.91 -16.93
N ILE A 248 -6.41 -17.33 -17.14
CA ILE A 248 -6.57 -16.22 -18.09
C ILE A 248 -5.82 -14.98 -17.61
N THR A 249 -5.92 -14.65 -16.32
CA THR A 249 -5.23 -13.48 -15.76
C THR A 249 -3.71 -13.62 -15.88
N LYS A 250 -3.17 -14.82 -15.63
CA LYS A 250 -1.74 -15.10 -15.76
C LYS A 250 -1.27 -15.01 -17.23
N GLU A 251 -2.09 -15.48 -18.17
CA GLU A 251 -1.81 -15.36 -19.60
C GLU A 251 -1.76 -13.88 -20.03
N VAL A 252 -2.77 -13.09 -19.62
CA VAL A 252 -2.82 -11.65 -19.91
C VAL A 252 -1.63 -10.91 -19.32
N TYR A 253 -1.31 -11.18 -18.04
CA TYR A 253 -0.13 -10.59 -17.39
C TYR A 253 1.16 -10.92 -18.14
N THR A 254 1.36 -12.17 -18.52
CA THR A 254 2.56 -12.63 -19.23
C THR A 254 2.68 -11.97 -20.60
N ALA A 255 1.57 -11.79 -21.31
CA ALA A 255 1.55 -11.14 -22.62
C ALA A 255 1.93 -9.64 -22.51
N ILE A 256 1.42 -8.94 -21.48
CA ILE A 256 1.77 -7.54 -21.23
C ILE A 256 3.23 -7.40 -20.81
N ASP A 257 3.71 -8.25 -19.90
CA ASP A 257 5.13 -8.21 -19.46
C ASP A 257 6.08 -8.48 -20.62
N ALA A 258 5.69 -9.31 -21.59
CA ALA A 258 6.50 -9.59 -22.78
C ALA A 258 6.66 -8.37 -23.70
N ARG A 259 5.72 -7.42 -23.69
CA ARG A 259 5.82 -6.18 -24.50
C ARG A 259 6.91 -5.22 -24.00
N LYS A 260 7.19 -5.25 -22.68
CA LYS A 260 8.17 -4.35 -22.01
C LYS A 260 7.84 -2.85 -22.09
N ASP A 261 6.61 -2.50 -22.45
CA ASP A 261 6.17 -1.10 -22.51
C ASP A 261 5.90 -0.54 -21.12
N PHE A 262 5.34 -1.40 -20.23
CA PHE A 262 4.99 -1.05 -18.86
C PHE A 262 5.47 -2.12 -17.88
N PHE A 263 5.82 -1.67 -16.68
CA PHE A 263 6.14 -2.56 -15.58
C PHE A 263 4.91 -2.72 -14.67
N LEU A 264 4.23 -3.83 -14.80
CA LEU A 264 3.14 -4.23 -13.90
C LEU A 264 3.65 -5.29 -12.92
N THR A 265 2.90 -5.53 -11.86
CA THR A 265 3.22 -6.59 -10.90
C THR A 265 2.03 -7.51 -10.72
N ALA A 266 2.31 -8.78 -10.51
CA ALA A 266 1.29 -9.76 -10.15
C ALA A 266 1.31 -10.04 -8.64
N SER A 267 0.20 -10.56 -8.13
CA SER A 267 0.02 -10.97 -6.74
C SER A 267 -1.01 -12.08 -6.66
N VAL A 268 -1.23 -12.60 -5.46
CA VAL A 268 -2.33 -13.51 -5.15
C VAL A 268 -3.14 -12.89 -4.01
N VAL A 269 -4.45 -12.81 -4.17
CA VAL A 269 -5.40 -12.31 -3.17
C VAL A 269 -6.39 -13.44 -2.86
N GLY A 270 -6.31 -13.99 -1.64
CA GLY A 270 -6.94 -15.28 -1.36
C GLY A 270 -6.37 -16.34 -2.30
N ASP A 271 -7.24 -16.99 -3.04
CA ASP A 271 -6.87 -18.00 -4.05
C ASP A 271 -6.83 -17.45 -5.49
N THR A 272 -7.00 -16.12 -5.66
CA THR A 272 -7.10 -15.48 -6.97
C THR A 272 -5.80 -14.81 -7.39
N TYR A 273 -5.28 -15.20 -8.55
CA TYR A 273 -4.16 -14.52 -9.20
C TYR A 273 -4.59 -13.15 -9.72
N ALA A 274 -3.82 -12.13 -9.43
CA ALA A 274 -4.19 -10.74 -9.65
C ALA A 274 -3.09 -9.95 -10.36
N ILE A 275 -3.50 -9.01 -11.20
CA ILE A 275 -2.64 -7.96 -11.75
C ILE A 275 -2.79 -6.72 -10.87
N ARG A 276 -1.67 -6.12 -10.47
CA ARG A 276 -1.62 -4.89 -9.70
C ARG A 276 -1.16 -3.74 -10.59
N VAL A 277 -1.95 -2.69 -10.64
CA VAL A 277 -1.61 -1.45 -11.36
C VAL A 277 -1.52 -0.31 -10.37
N VAL A 278 -0.33 0.30 -10.29
CA VAL A 278 -0.04 1.42 -9.39
C VAL A 278 0.29 2.65 -10.22
N SER A 279 -0.51 3.70 -10.11
CA SER A 279 -0.32 4.97 -10.84
C SER A 279 0.54 5.97 -10.04
N ALA A 280 1.69 5.52 -9.51
CA ALA A 280 2.55 6.30 -8.61
C ALA A 280 3.95 6.61 -9.17
N ASN A 281 4.16 6.42 -10.46
CA ASN A 281 5.40 6.83 -11.12
C ASN A 281 5.46 8.37 -11.21
N PRO A 282 6.59 9.03 -10.86
CA PRO A 282 6.73 10.49 -10.94
C PRO A 282 6.40 11.10 -12.31
N LEU A 283 6.51 10.32 -13.37
CA LEU A 283 6.21 10.73 -14.76
C LEU A 283 4.87 10.17 -15.25
N ALA A 284 4.01 9.68 -14.35
CA ALA A 284 2.71 9.14 -14.72
C ALA A 284 1.81 10.25 -15.31
N GLU A 285 1.21 9.96 -16.45
CA GLU A 285 0.24 10.80 -17.14
C GLU A 285 -1.00 9.97 -17.50
N GLU A 286 -2.12 10.61 -17.69
CA GLU A 286 -3.38 9.94 -18.04
C GLU A 286 -3.28 9.12 -19.34
N LYS A 287 -2.50 9.59 -20.32
CA LYS A 287 -2.28 8.85 -21.57
C LYS A 287 -1.71 7.45 -21.32
N TYR A 288 -0.75 7.32 -20.37
CA TYR A 288 -0.16 6.02 -20.03
C TYR A 288 -1.15 5.12 -19.28
N VAL A 289 -1.99 5.71 -18.42
CA VAL A 289 -3.06 4.98 -17.72
C VAL A 289 -4.04 4.38 -18.75
N ARG A 290 -4.44 5.15 -19.74
CA ARG A 290 -5.32 4.69 -20.83
C ARG A 290 -4.65 3.65 -21.73
N GLU A 291 -3.36 3.80 -21.99
CA GLU A 291 -2.58 2.85 -22.78
C GLU A 291 -2.44 1.50 -22.10
N VAL A 292 -2.08 1.48 -20.79
CA VAL A 292 -2.06 0.24 -19.98
C VAL A 292 -3.41 -0.44 -20.01
N PHE A 293 -4.49 0.32 -19.81
CA PHE A 293 -5.84 -0.23 -19.86
C PHE A 293 -6.17 -0.82 -21.24
N GLY A 294 -5.82 -0.10 -22.33
CA GLY A 294 -6.00 -0.59 -23.70
C GLY A 294 -5.29 -1.92 -23.96
N GLN A 295 -4.05 -2.05 -23.48
CA GLN A 295 -3.30 -3.30 -23.59
C GLN A 295 -3.93 -4.44 -22.79
N LEU A 296 -4.43 -4.15 -21.57
CA LEU A 296 -5.16 -5.13 -20.75
C LEU A 296 -6.39 -5.64 -21.47
N VAL A 297 -7.18 -4.75 -22.08
CA VAL A 297 -8.39 -5.12 -22.84
C VAL A 297 -8.01 -5.97 -24.06
N GLU A 298 -7.02 -5.53 -24.85
CA GLU A 298 -6.56 -6.25 -26.05
C GLU A 298 -6.13 -7.69 -25.72
N GLU A 299 -5.29 -7.86 -24.69
CA GLU A 299 -4.81 -9.19 -24.33
C GLU A 299 -5.88 -10.06 -23.70
N ALA A 300 -6.80 -9.48 -22.92
CA ALA A 300 -7.94 -10.21 -22.37
C ALA A 300 -8.86 -10.71 -23.51
N GLU A 301 -9.18 -9.87 -24.49
CA GLU A 301 -10.00 -10.26 -25.64
C GLU A 301 -9.34 -11.36 -26.48
N LYS A 302 -8.03 -11.27 -26.72
CA LYS A 302 -7.27 -12.32 -27.39
C LYS A 302 -7.29 -13.65 -26.61
N ALA A 303 -7.15 -13.58 -25.29
CA ALA A 303 -7.19 -14.76 -24.43
C ALA A 303 -8.56 -15.46 -24.46
N PHE A 304 -9.65 -14.69 -24.51
CA PHE A 304 -11.01 -15.23 -24.70
C PHE A 304 -11.21 -15.82 -26.09
N GLN A 305 -10.78 -15.15 -27.15
CA GLN A 305 -10.88 -15.67 -28.53
C GLN A 305 -10.18 -17.01 -28.69
N ARG A 306 -8.97 -17.18 -28.10
CA ARG A 306 -8.25 -18.46 -28.13
C ARG A 306 -9.01 -19.61 -27.44
N ARG A 307 -9.88 -19.29 -26.50
CA ARG A 307 -10.72 -20.26 -25.77
C ARG A 307 -12.12 -20.46 -26.36
N GLY A 308 -12.46 -19.74 -27.43
CA GLY A 308 -13.80 -19.78 -28.04
C GLY A 308 -14.89 -19.17 -27.16
N MET A 309 -14.53 -18.25 -26.30
CA MET A 309 -15.41 -17.60 -25.32
C MET A 309 -15.85 -16.21 -25.79
#